data_14ea18f0a84efbf346c9fc0afd4d9436
#
_entry.id   14ea18f0a84efbf346c9fc0afd4d9436
#
_cell.length_a   1.000
_cell.length_b   1.000
_cell.length_c   1.000
_cell.angle_alpha   90.00
_cell.angle_beta   90.00
_cell.angle_gamma   90.00
#
_symmetry.space_group_name_H-M   'P 1'
#
loop_
_entity.id
_entity.type
_entity.pdbx_description
1 polymer ?
#
loop_
_entity_poly.entity_id
_entity_poly.type
_entity_poly.pdbx_seq_one_letter_code
_entity_poly.pdbx_strand_id
1 'polypeptide(L)'
;MKSMKRWAPALAVSTVIAVGSFAIPLQASAVDLPDLTPQQVMLLMDREITGFSGTIVKTSDLGLPALEMSSMMSKDMVKEMEEKMPDGFDEFIPNLIEQNAITQAVELISGTHKIRVYASEVGMRVQVLDRMSQRDVIVNENEMWTYDAKNAIATTAKFEDKISAADKTKIEADAKASFQEYAAKLQLDISNPEAVADYLMKMIGETTNVSVGKEHRIAGRSAYQLIAKPKAQNSLIDSVYVSVDSETGMALDVKVYSIEQENPAFQVGFESISFATPDASLFTFTPPAGTTLQTLEMPAELEAELATLKKEYEAKYASKEITESDFAAKKAELEAKYADQPKPEMIGEGWESVIYLPAIPKEVPMEMLENELFADLLTQVPGGKVFSTPVANVLITDTGNVYAGAVTIEFLQQVATR
;
A
#
# COMPACT_ATOMS: atom_id res chain seq x y z
N MET A 1 20.29 0.54 4.21
CA MET A 1 19.20 0.66 5.19
C MET A 1 18.88 2.07 5.63
N LYS A 2 19.81 3.03 5.64
CA LYS A 2 19.40 4.45 5.69
C LYS A 2 18.36 4.77 4.60
N SER A 3 18.47 4.18 3.40
CA SER A 3 17.52 4.42 2.30
C SER A 3 16.14 3.77 2.53
N MET A 4 16.05 2.59 3.15
CA MET A 4 14.74 1.96 3.44
C MET A 4 13.95 2.69 4.52
N LYS A 5 14.64 3.25 5.56
CA LYS A 5 14.00 4.17 6.51
C LYS A 5 13.57 5.50 5.84
N ARG A 6 14.24 5.92 4.77
CA ARG A 6 13.90 7.12 4.00
C ARG A 6 12.61 6.97 3.20
N TRP A 7 12.32 5.75 2.73
CA TRP A 7 11.09 5.45 1.99
C TRP A 7 9.92 5.06 2.89
N ALA A 8 10.16 4.82 4.19
CA ALA A 8 9.09 4.53 5.14
C ALA A 8 7.99 5.62 5.18
N PRO A 9 8.29 6.93 5.13
CA PRO A 9 7.26 7.94 5.00
C PRO A 9 6.51 7.88 3.66
N ALA A 10 7.21 7.60 2.56
CA ALA A 10 6.58 7.47 1.24
C ALA A 10 5.75 6.18 1.12
N LEU A 11 6.20 5.08 1.75
CA LEU A 11 5.43 3.84 1.88
C LEU A 11 4.28 3.98 2.88
N ALA A 12 4.44 4.74 3.97
CA ALA A 12 3.36 5.08 4.88
C ALA A 12 2.30 5.94 4.20
N VAL A 13 2.70 6.88 3.35
CA VAL A 13 1.76 7.61 2.48
C VAL A 13 1.07 6.64 1.51
N SER A 14 1.77 5.68 0.92
CA SER A 14 1.15 4.70 0.02
C SER A 14 0.25 3.69 0.72
N THR A 15 0.47 3.33 1.97
CA THR A 15 -0.46 2.49 2.76
C THR A 15 -1.65 3.27 3.33
N VAL A 16 -1.52 4.59 3.50
CA VAL A 16 -2.62 5.50 3.84
C VAL A 16 -3.47 5.85 2.60
N ILE A 17 -3.00 5.46 1.41
CA ILE A 17 -3.58 5.77 0.09
C ILE A 17 -4.94 5.08 -0.20
N ALA A 18 -5.68 4.66 0.76
CA ALA A 18 -7.04 4.21 0.48
C ALA A 18 -8.07 5.10 1.16
N VAL A 19 -8.24 6.42 0.82
CA VAL A 19 -9.43 7.13 1.32
C VAL A 19 -9.63 8.61 0.91
N GLY A 20 -10.55 8.92 0.25
CA GLY A 20 -11.54 9.81 -0.30
C GLY A 20 -11.73 11.31 -0.01
N SER A 21 -12.43 12.08 -0.72
CA SER A 21 -12.41 13.36 -1.43
C SER A 21 -13.01 14.63 -0.79
N PHE A 22 -12.47 15.81 -1.08
CA PHE A 22 -13.10 17.01 -1.65
C PHE A 22 -12.04 17.87 -2.36
N ALA A 23 -12.29 18.22 -3.62
CA ALA A 23 -11.47 19.18 -4.33
C ALA A 23 -11.76 20.59 -3.80
N ILE A 24 -10.87 21.13 -2.97
CA ILE A 24 -10.72 22.58 -2.86
C ILE A 24 -9.78 22.94 -4.02
N PRO A 25 -10.16 23.83 -4.94
CA PRO A 25 -9.21 24.34 -5.93
C PRO A 25 -8.16 25.14 -5.18
N LEU A 26 -7.06 24.49 -4.82
CA LEU A 26 -5.86 25.17 -4.38
C LEU A 26 -5.35 25.92 -5.62
N GLN A 27 -5.53 27.23 -5.64
CA GLN A 27 -4.98 28.09 -6.67
C GLN A 27 -3.47 27.87 -6.70
N ALA A 28 -3.00 27.16 -7.71
CA ALA A 28 -1.59 27.03 -7.98
C ALA A 28 -1.05 28.41 -8.32
N SER A 29 -0.37 29.05 -7.38
CA SER A 29 0.37 30.28 -7.65
C SER A 29 1.63 29.89 -8.41
N ALA A 30 1.89 30.53 -9.55
CA ALA A 30 3.14 30.35 -10.26
C ALA A 30 4.32 30.63 -9.32
N VAL A 31 5.30 29.75 -9.33
CA VAL A 31 6.51 29.84 -8.52
C VAL A 31 7.67 29.85 -9.53
N ASP A 32 8.67 30.65 -9.28
CA ASP A 32 9.89 30.70 -10.10
C ASP A 32 10.97 29.87 -9.39
N LEU A 33 11.07 28.60 -9.79
CA LEU A 33 12.11 27.68 -9.35
C LEU A 33 13.12 27.46 -10.48
N PRO A 34 14.36 27.08 -10.18
CA PRO A 34 15.32 26.67 -11.21
C PRO A 34 14.80 25.47 -12.02
N ASP A 35 15.02 25.50 -13.33
CA ASP A 35 14.68 24.36 -14.21
C ASP A 35 15.46 23.11 -13.79
N LEU A 36 14.78 22.03 -13.47
CA LEU A 36 15.35 20.72 -13.14
C LEU A 36 14.90 19.66 -14.14
N THR A 37 15.78 18.72 -14.41
CA THR A 37 15.42 17.49 -15.14
C THR A 37 14.64 16.54 -14.22
N PRO A 38 13.88 15.57 -14.77
CA PRO A 38 13.21 14.56 -13.95
C PRO A 38 14.16 13.83 -12.98
N GLN A 39 15.37 13.50 -13.41
CA GLN A 39 16.41 12.89 -12.57
C GLN A 39 16.77 13.77 -11.38
N GLN A 40 16.97 15.07 -11.64
CA GLN A 40 17.31 16.02 -10.57
C GLN A 40 16.16 16.17 -9.57
N VAL A 41 14.92 16.19 -10.02
CA VAL A 41 13.76 16.20 -9.10
C VAL A 41 13.69 14.90 -8.29
N MET A 42 13.95 13.74 -8.90
CA MET A 42 14.01 12.48 -8.17
C MET A 42 15.12 12.47 -7.11
N LEU A 43 16.28 13.09 -7.40
CA LEU A 43 17.36 13.23 -6.43
C LEU A 43 16.98 14.09 -5.21
N LEU A 44 16.06 15.07 -5.38
CA LEU A 44 15.53 15.80 -4.22
C LEU A 44 14.80 14.86 -3.26
N MET A 45 14.11 13.84 -3.77
CA MET A 45 13.33 12.90 -2.97
C MET A 45 14.20 11.97 -2.10
N ASP A 46 15.52 11.93 -2.31
CA ASP A 46 16.48 11.19 -1.47
C ASP A 46 16.89 11.95 -0.20
N ARG A 47 16.39 13.16 0.02
CA ARG A 47 16.70 13.95 1.21
C ARG A 47 16.12 13.33 2.47
N GLU A 48 16.87 13.39 3.56
CA GLU A 48 16.47 12.85 4.85
C GLU A 48 15.45 13.79 5.53
N ILE A 49 14.33 13.22 5.96
CA ILE A 49 13.28 13.90 6.71
C ILE A 49 13.22 13.26 8.10
N THR A 50 13.62 14.00 9.14
CA THR A 50 13.68 13.49 10.52
C THR A 50 12.31 13.46 11.20
N GLY A 51 11.36 14.25 10.70
CA GLY A 51 9.99 14.25 11.20
C GLY A 51 9.14 15.27 10.50
N PHE A 52 7.83 15.03 10.54
CA PHE A 52 6.83 15.96 10.02
C PHE A 52 5.47 15.73 10.66
N SER A 53 4.62 16.73 10.55
CA SER A 53 3.18 16.62 10.83
C SER A 53 2.39 17.33 9.74
N GLY A 54 1.17 16.88 9.49
CA GLY A 54 0.35 17.53 8.48
C GLY A 54 -1.06 16.99 8.42
N THR A 55 -1.88 17.69 7.63
CA THR A 55 -3.21 17.23 7.26
C THR A 55 -3.19 16.86 5.78
N ILE A 56 -3.54 15.64 5.48
CA ILE A 56 -3.69 15.10 4.13
C ILE A 56 -5.17 15.08 3.78
N VAL A 57 -5.48 15.47 2.57
CA VAL A 57 -6.77 15.22 1.93
C VAL A 57 -6.54 14.25 0.80
N LYS A 58 -7.29 13.19 0.78
CA LYS A 58 -7.26 12.24 -0.32
C LYS A 58 -8.59 12.28 -1.07
N THR A 59 -8.56 12.11 -2.39
CA THR A 59 -9.72 12.08 -3.27
C THR A 59 -9.72 10.80 -4.07
N SER A 60 -10.86 10.09 -4.10
CA SER A 60 -11.04 8.92 -4.93
C SER A 60 -12.41 8.96 -5.60
N ASP A 61 -12.40 9.04 -6.90
CA ASP A 61 -13.58 8.95 -7.75
C ASP A 61 -13.43 7.69 -8.64
N LEU A 62 -13.82 6.55 -8.06
CA LEU A 62 -13.69 5.24 -8.71
C LEU A 62 -15.02 4.76 -9.33
N GLY A 63 -16.02 5.65 -9.45
CA GLY A 63 -17.33 5.27 -9.97
C GLY A 63 -18.08 4.26 -9.09
N LEU A 64 -17.54 3.97 -7.89
CA LEU A 64 -18.19 3.07 -6.96
C LEU A 64 -19.35 3.80 -6.30
N PRO A 65 -20.55 3.22 -6.25
CA PRO A 65 -21.64 3.78 -5.47
C PRO A 65 -21.16 3.90 -4.01
N ALA A 66 -21.63 4.93 -3.30
CA ALA A 66 -21.39 5.09 -1.87
C ALA A 66 -22.14 3.97 -1.12
N LEU A 67 -21.64 2.75 -1.26
CA LEU A 67 -22.21 1.57 -0.64
C LEU A 67 -21.77 1.57 0.83
N GLU A 68 -22.74 1.53 1.72
CA GLU A 68 -22.50 1.04 3.07
C GLU A 68 -22.19 -0.45 2.96
N MET A 69 -20.93 -0.81 2.66
CA MET A 69 -20.51 -2.21 2.53
C MET A 69 -20.74 -3.00 3.83
N SER A 70 -20.92 -2.34 4.97
CA SER A 70 -21.42 -2.96 6.18
C SER A 70 -22.79 -3.64 6.00
N SER A 71 -23.60 -3.18 5.05
CA SER A 71 -24.87 -3.83 4.71
C SER A 71 -24.73 -5.00 3.72
N MET A 72 -23.57 -5.12 3.07
CA MET A 72 -23.30 -6.16 2.08
C MET A 72 -22.76 -7.45 2.68
N MET A 73 -22.10 -7.36 3.85
CA MET A 73 -21.59 -8.54 4.58
C MET A 73 -22.62 -8.99 5.60
N SER A 74 -23.39 -10.04 5.27
CA SER A 74 -24.26 -10.68 6.25
C SER A 74 -23.43 -11.44 7.30
N LYS A 75 -23.98 -11.63 8.50
CA LYS A 75 -23.34 -12.44 9.55
C LYS A 75 -23.08 -13.88 9.09
N ASP A 76 -23.92 -14.39 8.20
CA ASP A 76 -23.77 -15.73 7.66
C ASP A 76 -22.60 -15.83 6.67
N MET A 77 -22.35 -14.78 5.85
CA MET A 77 -21.18 -14.70 4.98
C MET A 77 -19.87 -14.62 5.78
N VAL A 78 -19.86 -13.84 6.85
CA VAL A 78 -18.71 -13.75 7.76
C VAL A 78 -18.38 -15.12 8.32
N LYS A 79 -19.40 -15.83 8.83
CA LYS A 79 -19.25 -17.17 9.41
C LYS A 79 -18.77 -18.20 8.37
N GLU A 80 -19.23 -18.13 7.13
CA GLU A 80 -18.79 -19.01 6.06
C GLU A 80 -17.34 -18.74 5.65
N MET A 81 -16.90 -17.48 5.69
CA MET A 81 -15.48 -17.14 5.52
C MET A 81 -14.63 -17.72 6.64
N GLU A 82 -15.08 -17.63 7.90
CA GLU A 82 -14.41 -18.23 9.06
C GLU A 82 -14.24 -19.75 8.92
N GLU A 83 -15.31 -20.45 8.51
CA GLU A 83 -15.29 -21.91 8.34
C GLU A 83 -14.38 -22.41 7.20
N LYS A 84 -14.06 -21.56 6.24
CA LYS A 84 -13.23 -21.91 5.06
C LYS A 84 -11.77 -21.47 5.20
N MET A 85 -11.39 -20.84 6.29
CA MET A 85 -10.02 -20.39 6.51
C MET A 85 -9.08 -21.50 6.99
N PRO A 86 -7.77 -21.40 6.68
CA PRO A 86 -6.78 -22.33 7.22
C PRO A 86 -6.74 -22.27 8.74
N ASP A 87 -6.51 -23.42 9.39
CA ASP A 87 -6.32 -23.54 10.85
C ASP A 87 -5.26 -22.53 11.34
N GLY A 88 -5.57 -21.81 12.40
CA GLY A 88 -4.70 -20.76 12.98
C GLY A 88 -5.02 -19.32 12.51
N PHE A 89 -5.85 -19.14 11.48
CA PHE A 89 -6.36 -17.82 11.08
C PHE A 89 -7.79 -17.58 11.57
N ASP A 90 -8.45 -18.61 12.06
CA ASP A 90 -9.82 -18.61 12.58
C ASP A 90 -10.01 -17.71 13.81
N GLU A 91 -8.97 -17.48 14.64
CA GLU A 91 -9.01 -16.52 15.76
C GLU A 91 -8.58 -15.10 15.38
N PHE A 92 -7.73 -14.97 14.33
CA PHE A 92 -7.17 -13.66 13.93
C PHE A 92 -8.11 -12.85 13.04
N ILE A 93 -8.76 -13.49 12.10
CA ILE A 93 -9.62 -12.83 11.11
C ILE A 93 -11.02 -12.49 11.62
N PRO A 94 -11.69 -13.30 12.49
CA PRO A 94 -12.93 -12.86 13.12
C PRO A 94 -12.79 -11.54 13.86
N ASN A 95 -11.68 -11.35 14.58
CA ASN A 95 -11.41 -10.08 15.25
C ASN A 95 -11.27 -8.89 14.26
N LEU A 96 -10.69 -9.12 13.08
CA LEU A 96 -10.61 -8.11 12.02
C LEU A 96 -11.96 -7.86 11.33
N ILE A 97 -12.78 -8.92 11.16
CA ILE A 97 -14.10 -8.84 10.53
C ILE A 97 -15.13 -8.29 11.52
N GLU A 98 -15.15 -8.76 12.78
CA GLU A 98 -16.01 -8.22 13.85
C GLU A 98 -15.73 -6.73 14.11
N GLN A 99 -14.49 -6.28 13.91
CA GLN A 99 -14.09 -4.86 14.01
C GLN A 99 -14.49 -4.03 12.80
N ASN A 100 -15.22 -4.58 11.83
CA ASN A 100 -15.52 -3.90 10.56
C ASN A 100 -14.26 -3.42 9.79
N ALA A 101 -13.11 -4.05 10.00
CA ALA A 101 -11.85 -3.62 9.38
C ALA A 101 -11.91 -3.64 7.85
N ILE A 102 -12.56 -4.66 7.27
CA ILE A 102 -12.78 -4.75 5.81
C ILE A 102 -13.72 -3.63 5.36
N THR A 103 -14.84 -3.41 6.06
CA THR A 103 -15.77 -2.31 5.78
C THR A 103 -15.07 -0.96 5.88
N GLN A 104 -14.26 -0.77 6.92
CA GLN A 104 -13.46 0.43 7.11
C GLN A 104 -12.42 0.60 6.01
N ALA A 105 -11.76 -0.48 5.57
CA ALA A 105 -10.80 -0.42 4.47
C ALA A 105 -11.48 0.00 3.16
N VAL A 106 -12.69 -0.47 2.89
CA VAL A 106 -13.45 -0.12 1.68
C VAL A 106 -14.05 1.29 1.78
N GLU A 107 -14.58 1.69 2.93
CA GLU A 107 -14.90 3.10 3.19
C GLU A 107 -13.68 3.97 2.93
N LEU A 108 -12.50 3.46 3.30
CA LEU A 108 -11.26 4.11 3.02
C LEU A 108 -10.87 4.10 1.52
N ILE A 109 -11.38 3.28 0.64
CA ILE A 109 -11.09 3.26 -0.80
C ILE A 109 -11.95 4.28 -1.58
N SER A 110 -13.14 4.62 -1.14
CA SER A 110 -14.06 5.54 -1.82
C SER A 110 -14.29 6.84 -1.04
N GLY A 111 -14.73 7.90 -1.68
CA GLY A 111 -15.17 9.13 -1.01
C GLY A 111 -14.03 10.09 -0.58
N THR A 112 -14.29 10.99 0.40
CA THR A 112 -13.39 12.05 0.90
C THR A 112 -13.02 11.83 2.34
N HIS A 113 -11.74 11.84 2.66
CA HIS A 113 -11.30 11.79 4.05
C HIS A 113 -10.17 12.76 4.31
N LYS A 114 -10.22 13.34 5.50
CA LYS A 114 -9.19 14.18 6.02
C LYS A 114 -8.38 13.37 7.04
N ILE A 115 -7.08 13.34 6.87
CA ILE A 115 -6.17 12.50 7.64
C ILE A 115 -5.09 13.38 8.25
N ARG A 116 -4.93 13.34 9.56
CA ARG A 116 -3.76 13.93 10.21
C ARG A 116 -2.67 12.89 10.34
N VAL A 117 -1.46 13.28 9.99
CA VAL A 117 -0.28 12.43 10.08
C VAL A 117 0.78 13.10 10.94
N TYR A 118 1.44 12.29 11.76
CA TYR A 118 2.57 12.68 12.57
C TYR A 118 3.61 11.57 12.43
N ALA A 119 4.83 11.92 12.08
CA ALA A 119 5.91 10.95 11.91
C ALA A 119 7.22 11.51 12.44
N SER A 120 8.00 10.68 13.09
CA SER A 120 9.35 10.95 13.53
C SER A 120 10.14 9.64 13.70
N GLU A 121 11.38 9.73 14.13
CA GLU A 121 12.20 8.53 14.41
C GLU A 121 11.61 7.65 15.53
N VAL A 122 10.84 8.22 16.46
CA VAL A 122 10.30 7.49 17.62
C VAL A 122 8.93 6.90 17.40
N GLY A 123 8.25 7.24 16.30
CA GLY A 123 6.93 6.67 16.00
C GLY A 123 6.17 7.36 14.89
N MET A 124 4.98 6.85 14.66
CA MET A 124 4.01 7.35 13.69
C MET A 124 2.61 7.35 14.30
N ARG A 125 1.84 8.40 13.98
CA ARG A 125 0.41 8.43 14.27
C ARG A 125 -0.36 8.89 13.05
N VAL A 126 -1.41 8.16 12.71
CA VAL A 126 -2.36 8.47 11.64
C VAL A 126 -3.75 8.58 12.24
N GLN A 127 -4.41 9.71 12.01
CA GLN A 127 -5.76 9.97 12.50
C GLN A 127 -6.69 10.21 11.31
N VAL A 128 -7.60 9.29 11.04
CA VAL A 128 -8.66 9.48 10.05
C VAL A 128 -9.79 10.24 10.72
N LEU A 129 -10.14 11.41 10.15
CA LEU A 129 -11.15 12.32 10.67
C LEU A 129 -12.44 12.15 9.85
N ASP A 130 -13.38 11.41 10.37
CA ASP A 130 -14.72 11.30 9.82
C ASP A 130 -15.62 12.42 10.42
N ARG A 131 -16.80 12.67 9.82
CA ARG A 131 -17.68 13.78 10.24
C ARG A 131 -18.07 13.75 11.71
N MET A 132 -18.21 12.57 12.31
CA MET A 132 -18.66 12.38 13.70
C MET A 132 -17.82 11.36 14.45
N SER A 133 -16.65 10.97 13.92
CA SER A 133 -15.81 9.93 14.48
C SER A 133 -14.34 10.19 14.14
N GLN A 134 -13.47 9.53 14.90
CA GLN A 134 -12.03 9.52 14.67
C GLN A 134 -11.54 8.09 14.79
N ARG A 135 -10.65 7.71 13.89
CA ARG A 135 -9.91 6.46 13.95
C ARG A 135 -8.43 6.77 14.01
N ASP A 136 -7.74 6.20 14.97
CA ASP A 136 -6.31 6.39 15.18
C ASP A 136 -5.56 5.08 14.92
N VAL A 137 -4.41 5.18 14.28
CA VAL A 137 -3.36 4.18 14.27
C VAL A 137 -2.12 4.82 14.84
N ILE A 138 -1.59 4.28 15.93
CA ILE A 138 -0.41 4.77 16.62
C ILE A 138 0.61 3.63 16.67
N VAL A 139 1.83 3.89 16.23
CA VAL A 139 2.91 2.92 16.25
C VAL A 139 4.14 3.56 16.86
N ASN A 140 4.76 2.89 17.82
CA ASN A 140 6.05 3.26 18.37
C ASN A 140 6.99 2.03 18.42
N GLU A 141 8.14 2.14 19.04
CA GLU A 141 9.11 1.05 19.11
C GLU A 141 8.61 -0.20 19.89
N ASN A 142 7.59 -0.05 20.76
CA ASN A 142 7.18 -1.08 21.69
C ASN A 142 5.82 -1.69 21.37
N GLU A 143 4.96 -0.91 20.71
CA GLU A 143 3.55 -1.30 20.55
C GLU A 143 2.90 -0.60 19.37
N MET A 144 1.83 -1.21 18.90
CA MET A 144 0.87 -0.60 17.98
C MET A 144 -0.49 -0.51 18.69
N TRP A 145 -1.17 0.60 18.46
CA TRP A 145 -2.55 0.81 18.85
C TRP A 145 -3.40 1.17 17.65
N THR A 146 -4.60 0.61 17.59
CA THR A 146 -5.69 1.16 16.79
C THR A 146 -6.81 1.60 17.73
N TYR A 147 -7.48 2.69 17.41
CA TYR A 147 -8.60 3.19 18.19
C TYR A 147 -9.73 3.65 17.29
N ASP A 148 -10.91 3.11 17.50
CA ASP A 148 -12.17 3.53 16.88
C ASP A 148 -13.02 4.26 17.91
N ALA A 149 -13.09 5.58 17.78
CA ALA A 149 -13.85 6.42 18.71
C ALA A 149 -15.37 6.24 18.58
N LYS A 150 -15.88 5.82 17.41
CA LYS A 150 -17.31 5.59 17.17
C LYS A 150 -17.82 4.41 17.97
N ASN A 151 -17.04 3.32 17.97
CA ASN A 151 -17.40 2.08 18.65
C ASN A 151 -16.78 1.96 20.04
N ALA A 152 -15.94 2.93 20.45
CA ALA A 152 -15.16 2.94 21.70
C ALA A 152 -14.36 1.63 21.86
N ILE A 153 -13.66 1.19 20.81
CA ILE A 153 -12.81 0.00 20.78
C ILE A 153 -11.36 0.43 20.58
N ALA A 154 -10.47 -0.08 21.40
CA ALA A 154 -9.02 0.06 21.22
C ALA A 154 -8.38 -1.32 21.16
N THR A 155 -7.59 -1.55 20.10
CA THR A 155 -6.83 -2.78 19.94
C THR A 155 -5.35 -2.49 20.07
N THR A 156 -4.62 -3.29 20.81
CA THR A 156 -3.17 -3.18 20.95
C THR A 156 -2.47 -4.46 20.53
N ALA A 157 -1.32 -4.28 19.89
CA ALA A 157 -0.33 -5.34 19.68
C ALA A 157 0.99 -4.89 20.29
N LYS A 158 1.56 -5.71 21.18
CA LYS A 158 2.87 -5.45 21.77
C LYS A 158 3.95 -6.15 20.97
N PHE A 159 5.05 -5.46 20.74
CA PHE A 159 6.22 -6.04 20.10
C PHE A 159 7.13 -6.62 21.17
N GLU A 160 6.83 -7.84 21.64
CA GLU A 160 7.51 -8.46 22.80
C GLU A 160 8.99 -8.82 22.52
N ASP A 161 9.31 -9.13 21.29
CA ASP A 161 10.70 -9.44 20.91
C ASP A 161 11.40 -8.20 20.36
N LYS A 162 11.98 -7.43 21.28
CA LYS A 162 12.95 -6.42 20.87
C LYS A 162 14.11 -7.14 20.22
N ILE A 163 14.20 -7.02 18.89
CA ILE A 163 15.45 -7.34 18.20
C ILE A 163 16.54 -6.57 18.93
N SER A 164 17.50 -7.25 19.51
CA SER A 164 18.56 -6.57 20.28
C SER A 164 19.24 -5.52 19.40
N ALA A 165 19.83 -4.49 20.01
CA ALA A 165 20.57 -3.47 19.24
C ALA A 165 21.68 -4.10 18.39
N ALA A 166 22.29 -5.19 18.87
CA ALA A 166 23.30 -5.95 18.14
C ALA A 166 22.70 -6.68 16.93
N ASP A 167 21.51 -7.30 17.07
CA ASP A 167 20.84 -7.98 15.97
C ASP A 167 20.30 -6.98 14.96
N LYS A 168 19.76 -5.83 15.39
CA LYS A 168 19.39 -4.73 14.49
C LYS A 168 20.59 -4.29 13.64
N THR A 169 21.74 -4.05 14.28
CA THR A 169 22.98 -3.64 13.57
C THR A 169 23.42 -4.71 12.59
N LYS A 170 23.29 -5.99 12.97
CA LYS A 170 23.65 -7.12 12.11
C LYS A 170 22.70 -7.26 10.92
N ILE A 171 21.39 -7.24 11.16
CA ILE A 171 20.37 -7.26 10.08
C ILE A 171 20.59 -6.09 9.12
N GLU A 172 20.93 -4.91 9.65
CA GLU A 172 21.26 -3.74 8.85
C GLU A 172 22.52 -3.93 7.99
N ALA A 173 23.55 -4.52 8.56
CA ALA A 173 24.79 -4.80 7.85
C ALA A 173 24.59 -5.85 6.75
N ASP A 174 23.87 -6.92 7.05
CA ASP A 174 23.60 -8.02 6.12
C ASP A 174 22.69 -7.57 4.97
N ALA A 175 21.63 -6.82 5.27
CA ALA A 175 20.77 -6.23 4.24
C ALA A 175 21.55 -5.26 3.34
N LYS A 176 22.47 -4.48 3.91
CA LYS A 176 23.37 -3.60 3.15
C LYS A 176 24.31 -4.39 2.27
N ALA A 177 24.91 -5.47 2.79
CA ALA A 177 25.80 -6.33 2.02
C ALA A 177 25.06 -7.02 0.85
N SER A 178 23.88 -7.58 1.10
CA SER A 178 23.03 -8.19 0.07
C SER A 178 22.61 -7.18 -1.00
N PHE A 179 22.27 -5.95 -0.61
CA PHE A 179 21.94 -4.89 -1.55
C PHE A 179 23.15 -4.46 -2.37
N GLN A 180 24.34 -4.38 -1.76
CA GLN A 180 25.58 -4.08 -2.46
C GLN A 180 25.95 -5.18 -3.47
N GLU A 181 25.78 -6.46 -3.09
CA GLU A 181 26.01 -7.58 -3.99
C GLU A 181 25.04 -7.56 -5.20
N TYR A 182 23.76 -7.30 -4.94
CA TYR A 182 22.76 -7.15 -6.01
C TYR A 182 23.11 -5.99 -6.96
N ALA A 183 23.46 -4.84 -6.39
CA ALA A 183 23.87 -3.66 -7.17
C ALA A 183 25.15 -3.92 -7.99
N ALA A 184 26.09 -4.67 -7.45
CA ALA A 184 27.30 -5.06 -8.18
C ALA A 184 26.97 -5.98 -9.39
N LYS A 185 25.99 -6.89 -9.26
CA LYS A 185 25.48 -7.70 -10.39
C LYS A 185 24.88 -6.84 -11.49
N LEU A 186 24.25 -5.71 -11.12
CA LEU A 186 23.69 -4.71 -12.03
C LEU A 186 24.74 -3.69 -12.53
N GLN A 187 25.98 -3.76 -12.09
CA GLN A 187 27.07 -2.78 -12.34
C GLN A 187 26.65 -1.36 -11.91
N LEU A 188 25.84 -1.25 -10.86
CA LEU A 188 25.30 -0.01 -10.34
C LEU A 188 26.12 0.47 -9.13
N ASP A 189 26.69 1.68 -9.23
CA ASP A 189 27.31 2.35 -8.09
C ASP A 189 26.24 3.01 -7.22
N ILE A 190 25.83 2.28 -6.17
CA ILE A 190 24.83 2.75 -5.20
C ILE A 190 25.38 3.80 -4.21
N SER A 191 26.66 4.08 -4.23
CA SER A 191 27.25 5.18 -3.46
C SER A 191 27.10 6.53 -4.17
N ASN A 192 26.81 6.49 -5.48
CA ASN A 192 26.55 7.67 -6.30
C ASN A 192 25.02 7.84 -6.54
N PRO A 193 24.36 8.82 -5.91
CA PRO A 193 22.95 9.07 -6.09
C PRO A 193 22.53 9.35 -7.54
N GLU A 194 23.41 10.02 -8.33
CA GLU A 194 23.13 10.28 -9.75
C GLU A 194 23.09 8.99 -10.56
N ALA A 195 24.03 8.06 -10.34
CA ALA A 195 24.03 6.76 -11.03
C ALA A 195 22.77 5.96 -10.68
N VAL A 196 22.29 6.02 -9.44
CA VAL A 196 21.04 5.39 -9.01
C VAL A 196 19.84 6.03 -9.69
N ALA A 197 19.78 7.37 -9.74
CA ALA A 197 18.68 8.08 -10.41
C ALA A 197 18.66 7.80 -11.92
N ASP A 198 19.80 7.78 -12.58
CA ASP A 198 19.92 7.44 -14.00
C ASP A 198 19.47 6.01 -14.29
N TYR A 199 19.86 5.05 -13.43
CA TYR A 199 19.42 3.66 -13.54
C TYR A 199 17.90 3.53 -13.39
N LEU A 200 17.33 4.19 -12.37
CA LEU A 200 15.88 4.21 -12.16
C LEU A 200 15.15 4.87 -13.33
N MET A 201 15.65 5.99 -13.83
CA MET A 201 15.07 6.67 -14.98
C MET A 201 15.13 5.82 -16.25
N LYS A 202 16.21 5.07 -16.45
CA LYS A 202 16.32 4.13 -17.57
C LYS A 202 15.25 3.04 -17.46
N MET A 203 15.10 2.40 -16.28
CA MET A 203 14.10 1.36 -16.06
C MET A 203 12.67 1.88 -16.21
N ILE A 204 12.35 3.01 -15.58
CA ILE A 204 11.04 3.63 -15.70
C ILE A 204 10.79 4.04 -17.15
N GLY A 205 11.81 4.57 -17.81
CA GLY A 205 11.76 5.03 -19.19
C GLY A 205 11.48 3.94 -20.23
N GLU A 206 11.61 2.67 -19.90
CA GLU A 206 11.22 1.57 -20.80
C GLU A 206 9.70 1.56 -21.03
N THR A 207 8.91 1.78 -19.99
CA THR A 207 7.44 1.70 -20.03
C THR A 207 6.74 3.06 -19.88
N THR A 208 7.46 4.11 -19.48
CA THR A 208 6.89 5.39 -19.04
C THR A 208 7.65 6.58 -19.58
N ASN A 209 6.94 7.59 -20.08
CA ASN A 209 7.52 8.90 -20.37
C ASN A 209 7.44 9.75 -19.10
N VAL A 210 8.61 10.20 -18.61
CA VAL A 210 8.68 11.08 -17.43
C VAL A 210 9.11 12.47 -17.86
N SER A 211 8.43 13.50 -17.36
CA SER A 211 8.73 14.90 -17.62
C SER A 211 8.51 15.75 -16.36
N VAL A 212 9.05 16.96 -16.36
CA VAL A 212 8.76 17.97 -15.34
C VAL A 212 7.70 18.92 -15.88
N GLY A 213 6.65 19.11 -15.13
CA GLY A 213 5.57 20.06 -15.41
C GLY A 213 5.86 21.45 -14.86
N LYS A 214 4.82 22.29 -14.79
CA LYS A 214 4.93 23.63 -14.21
C LYS A 214 5.05 23.57 -12.69
N GLU A 215 5.92 24.41 -12.15
CA GLU A 215 6.05 24.63 -10.71
C GLU A 215 4.76 25.23 -10.15
N HIS A 216 4.44 24.86 -8.92
CA HIS A 216 3.24 25.34 -8.24
C HIS A 216 3.40 25.29 -6.72
N ARG A 217 2.35 25.62 -5.98
CA ARG A 217 2.35 25.53 -4.52
C ARG A 217 1.38 24.46 -4.02
N ILE A 218 1.86 23.64 -3.08
CA ILE A 218 1.05 22.69 -2.33
C ILE A 218 1.25 22.97 -0.83
N ALA A 219 0.18 23.08 -0.07
CA ALA A 219 0.22 23.40 1.37
C ALA A 219 1.10 24.64 1.70
N GLY A 220 1.10 25.64 0.80
CA GLY A 220 1.92 26.86 0.95
C GLY A 220 3.38 26.71 0.53
N ARG A 221 3.85 25.51 0.14
CA ARG A 221 5.24 25.20 -0.22
C ARG A 221 5.42 25.15 -1.74
N SER A 222 6.58 25.57 -2.22
CA SER A 222 6.95 25.50 -3.63
C SER A 222 7.28 24.07 -4.02
N ALA A 223 6.75 23.59 -5.13
CA ALA A 223 6.91 22.22 -5.57
C ALA A 223 7.21 22.10 -7.07
N TYR A 224 8.08 21.16 -7.41
CA TYR A 224 8.22 20.62 -8.76
C TYR A 224 7.14 19.60 -9.03
N GLN A 225 6.70 19.49 -10.27
CA GLN A 225 5.73 18.50 -10.69
C GLN A 225 6.39 17.47 -11.61
N LEU A 226 6.51 16.22 -11.15
CA LEU A 226 6.84 15.10 -12.02
C LEU A 226 5.57 14.57 -12.67
N ILE A 227 5.63 14.30 -13.96
CA ILE A 227 4.53 13.75 -14.75
C ILE A 227 5.02 12.46 -15.39
N ALA A 228 4.38 11.35 -15.03
CA ALA A 228 4.63 10.04 -15.59
C ALA A 228 3.45 9.64 -16.50
N LYS A 229 3.73 9.37 -17.78
CA LYS A 229 2.74 8.92 -18.77
C LYS A 229 3.09 7.52 -19.27
N PRO A 230 2.19 6.54 -19.13
CA PRO A 230 2.36 5.23 -19.75
C PRO A 230 2.66 5.34 -21.25
N LYS A 231 3.56 4.49 -21.76
CA LYS A 231 3.74 4.28 -23.20
C LYS A 231 2.76 3.25 -23.75
N ALA A 232 2.20 2.46 -22.87
CA ALA A 232 1.24 1.42 -23.16
C ALA A 232 -0.09 2.02 -23.68
N GLN A 233 -0.68 1.37 -24.67
CA GLN A 233 -1.93 1.85 -25.29
C GLN A 233 -3.18 1.31 -24.62
N ASN A 234 -3.05 0.17 -23.92
CA ASN A 234 -4.18 -0.49 -23.26
C ASN A 234 -4.30 -0.15 -21.77
N SER A 235 -3.44 0.74 -21.26
CA SER A 235 -3.52 1.21 -19.88
C SER A 235 -4.75 2.10 -19.66
N LEU A 236 -5.48 1.89 -18.56
CA LEU A 236 -6.50 2.81 -18.07
C LEU A 236 -5.91 4.09 -17.48
N ILE A 237 -4.65 4.05 -17.09
CA ILE A 237 -3.96 5.21 -16.52
C ILE A 237 -3.48 6.10 -17.67
N ASP A 238 -3.97 7.35 -17.74
CA ASP A 238 -3.45 8.36 -18.64
C ASP A 238 -2.13 8.92 -18.13
N SER A 239 -2.11 9.29 -16.85
CA SER A 239 -0.91 9.94 -16.27
C SER A 239 -0.95 9.95 -14.75
N VAL A 240 0.25 9.97 -14.15
CA VAL A 240 0.46 10.16 -12.72
C VAL A 240 1.26 11.44 -12.52
N TYR A 241 0.76 12.32 -11.67
CA TYR A 241 1.42 13.57 -11.28
C TYR A 241 1.90 13.46 -9.85
N VAL A 242 3.15 13.81 -9.60
CA VAL A 242 3.75 13.85 -8.26
C VAL A 242 4.32 15.24 -8.02
N SER A 243 3.80 15.95 -7.02
CA SER A 243 4.33 17.25 -6.62
C SER A 243 5.36 17.06 -5.52
N VAL A 244 6.60 17.46 -5.81
CA VAL A 244 7.77 17.26 -4.94
C VAL A 244 8.19 18.59 -4.35
N ASP A 245 8.26 18.67 -3.03
CA ASP A 245 8.70 19.85 -2.29
C ASP A 245 10.12 20.25 -2.71
N SER A 246 10.31 21.51 -3.10
CA SER A 246 11.60 21.98 -3.61
C SER A 246 12.72 22.04 -2.57
N GLU A 247 12.36 22.10 -1.27
CA GLU A 247 13.33 22.22 -0.18
C GLU A 247 13.64 20.86 0.45
N THR A 248 12.62 20.04 0.70
CA THR A 248 12.77 18.77 1.44
C THR A 248 12.75 17.54 0.53
N GLY A 249 12.26 17.66 -0.69
CA GLY A 249 12.08 16.53 -1.59
C GLY A 249 10.88 15.64 -1.25
N MET A 250 10.05 16.00 -0.27
CA MET A 250 8.87 15.22 0.08
C MET A 250 7.80 15.31 -1.00
N ALA A 251 7.17 14.19 -1.32
CA ALA A 251 5.98 14.18 -2.16
C ALA A 251 4.81 14.83 -1.40
N LEU A 252 4.35 15.99 -1.88
CA LEU A 252 3.29 16.76 -1.25
C LEU A 252 1.90 16.47 -1.81
N ASP A 253 1.81 16.01 -3.06
CA ASP A 253 0.56 15.67 -3.74
C ASP A 253 0.83 14.64 -4.83
N VAL A 254 -0.07 13.65 -4.94
CA VAL A 254 -0.05 12.64 -5.99
C VAL A 254 -1.44 12.58 -6.61
N LYS A 255 -1.51 12.64 -7.94
CA LYS A 255 -2.75 12.51 -8.71
C LYS A 255 -2.61 11.41 -9.75
N VAL A 256 -3.64 10.59 -9.87
CA VAL A 256 -3.74 9.56 -10.89
C VAL A 256 -4.90 9.92 -11.81
N TYR A 257 -4.63 10.14 -13.07
CA TYR A 257 -5.62 10.39 -14.10
C TYR A 257 -5.89 9.12 -14.89
N SER A 258 -7.14 8.90 -15.16
CA SER A 258 -7.60 7.83 -16.03
C SER A 258 -7.93 8.36 -17.43
N ILE A 259 -7.87 7.48 -18.43
CA ILE A 259 -8.37 7.78 -19.77
C ILE A 259 -9.91 7.91 -19.82
N GLU A 260 -10.61 7.46 -18.78
CA GLU A 260 -12.07 7.41 -18.73
C GLU A 260 -12.72 8.66 -18.13
N GLN A 261 -11.94 9.55 -17.49
CA GLN A 261 -12.48 10.74 -16.84
C GLN A 261 -11.50 11.92 -16.84
N GLU A 262 -12.05 13.15 -16.81
CA GLU A 262 -11.25 14.38 -16.82
C GLU A 262 -10.62 14.72 -15.46
N ASN A 263 -11.34 14.41 -14.36
CA ASN A 263 -10.82 14.63 -13.02
C ASN A 263 -9.92 13.48 -12.59
N PRO A 264 -8.98 13.71 -11.64
CA PRO A 264 -8.20 12.61 -11.10
C PRO A 264 -9.12 11.51 -10.55
N ALA A 265 -8.89 10.27 -10.97
CA ALA A 265 -9.56 9.11 -10.38
C ALA A 265 -9.11 8.90 -8.93
N PHE A 266 -7.90 9.35 -8.63
CA PHE A 266 -7.30 9.30 -7.32
C PHE A 266 -6.40 10.51 -7.07
N GLN A 267 -6.52 11.12 -5.89
CA GLN A 267 -5.62 12.17 -5.44
C GLN A 267 -5.36 12.02 -3.94
N VAL A 268 -4.12 12.24 -3.53
CA VAL A 268 -3.73 12.39 -2.13
C VAL A 268 -2.74 13.55 -2.03
N GLY A 269 -3.02 14.52 -1.18
CA GLY A 269 -2.18 15.70 -1.06
C GLY A 269 -2.27 16.34 0.31
N PHE A 270 -1.21 17.03 0.71
CA PHE A 270 -1.19 17.81 1.93
C PHE A 270 -2.03 19.10 1.79
N GLU A 271 -2.98 19.28 2.68
CA GLU A 271 -3.65 20.56 2.92
C GLU A 271 -2.74 21.48 3.75
N SER A 272 -2.01 20.89 4.70
CA SER A 272 -1.01 21.57 5.51
C SER A 272 0.11 20.61 5.89
N ILE A 273 1.34 21.11 6.01
CA ILE A 273 2.51 20.33 6.44
C ILE A 273 3.47 21.19 7.24
N SER A 274 4.07 20.61 8.26
CA SER A 274 5.17 21.16 9.06
C SER A 274 6.28 20.14 9.18
N PHE A 275 7.52 20.53 8.96
CA PHE A 275 8.71 19.69 9.15
C PHE A 275 9.35 19.85 10.53
N ALA A 276 8.67 20.50 11.47
CA ALA A 276 9.04 20.44 12.87
C ALA A 276 8.81 19.02 13.40
N THR A 277 9.79 18.48 14.14
CA THR A 277 9.67 17.15 14.76
C THR A 277 8.50 17.14 15.73
N PRO A 278 7.52 16.24 15.55
CA PRO A 278 6.39 16.12 16.47
C PRO A 278 6.82 15.70 17.88
N ASP A 279 6.05 16.15 18.89
CA ASP A 279 6.28 15.76 20.27
C ASP A 279 6.10 14.23 20.45
N ALA A 280 7.03 13.60 21.19
CA ALA A 280 7.05 12.15 21.41
C ALA A 280 5.76 11.64 22.11
N SER A 281 5.07 12.47 22.88
CA SER A 281 3.81 12.11 23.53
C SER A 281 2.67 11.80 22.55
N LEU A 282 2.78 12.25 21.30
CA LEU A 282 1.82 11.93 20.24
C LEU A 282 1.84 10.45 19.84
N PHE A 283 2.94 9.76 20.11
CA PHE A 283 3.15 8.36 19.76
C PHE A 283 2.89 7.40 20.92
N THR A 284 2.36 7.92 22.02
CA THR A 284 1.84 7.12 23.14
C THR A 284 0.31 7.22 23.17
N PHE A 285 -0.35 6.13 23.57
CA PHE A 285 -1.81 6.11 23.64
C PHE A 285 -2.29 5.53 24.96
N THR A 286 -3.26 6.21 25.55
CA THR A 286 -4.00 5.72 26.70
C THR A 286 -5.46 5.69 26.33
N PRO A 287 -6.10 4.51 26.30
CA PRO A 287 -7.50 4.40 25.95
C PRO A 287 -8.39 5.24 26.89
N PRO A 288 -9.38 5.99 26.35
CA PRO A 288 -10.33 6.72 27.14
C PRO A 288 -11.16 5.82 28.07
N ALA A 289 -11.69 6.37 29.14
CA ALA A 289 -12.57 5.63 30.04
C ALA A 289 -13.82 5.11 29.30
N GLY A 290 -14.18 3.86 29.52
CA GLY A 290 -15.31 3.19 28.84
C GLY A 290 -14.95 2.55 27.49
N THR A 291 -13.67 2.58 27.09
CA THR A 291 -13.22 1.90 25.89
C THR A 291 -13.10 0.39 26.13
N THR A 292 -13.63 -0.41 25.21
CA THR A 292 -13.38 -1.86 25.16
C THR A 292 -11.95 -2.09 24.67
N LEU A 293 -11.16 -2.80 25.48
CA LEU A 293 -9.77 -3.15 25.13
C LEU A 293 -9.72 -4.52 24.49
N GLN A 294 -9.00 -4.61 23.40
CA GLN A 294 -8.67 -5.84 22.72
C GLN A 294 -7.15 -5.94 22.59
N THR A 295 -6.61 -7.13 22.76
CA THR A 295 -5.19 -7.40 22.51
C THR A 295 -5.10 -8.29 21.29
N LEU A 296 -4.33 -7.85 20.30
CA LEU A 296 -4.01 -8.67 19.16
C LEU A 296 -2.86 -9.59 19.57
N GLU A 297 -3.19 -10.81 19.93
CA GLU A 297 -2.20 -11.84 20.22
C GLU A 297 -1.98 -12.68 18.97
N MET A 298 -0.73 -13.02 18.73
CA MET A 298 -0.39 -13.94 17.64
C MET A 298 -0.89 -15.35 18.06
N PRO A 299 -1.55 -16.11 17.17
CA PRO A 299 -1.92 -17.48 17.48
C PRO A 299 -0.72 -18.27 18.00
N ALA A 300 -0.90 -19.03 19.09
CA ALA A 300 0.19 -19.74 19.77
C ALA A 300 0.93 -20.72 18.83
N GLU A 301 0.23 -21.30 17.86
CA GLU A 301 0.79 -22.17 16.83
C GLU A 301 1.71 -21.39 15.90
N LEU A 302 1.29 -20.21 15.44
CA LEU A 302 2.10 -19.35 14.57
C LEU A 302 3.29 -18.77 15.32
N GLU A 303 3.11 -18.41 16.60
CA GLU A 303 4.21 -17.97 17.46
C GLU A 303 5.25 -19.09 17.67
N ALA A 304 4.80 -20.32 17.92
CA ALA A 304 5.67 -21.50 18.05
C ALA A 304 6.38 -21.83 16.72
N GLU A 305 5.71 -21.71 15.60
CA GLU A 305 6.29 -21.92 14.26
C GLU A 305 7.35 -20.84 13.97
N LEU A 306 7.05 -19.57 14.24
CA LEU A 306 8.00 -18.47 14.09
C LEU A 306 9.19 -18.60 15.06
N ALA A 307 8.96 -19.01 16.30
CA ALA A 307 10.03 -19.26 17.27
C ALA A 307 10.94 -20.42 16.82
N THR A 308 10.36 -21.45 16.22
CA THR A 308 11.10 -22.59 15.66
C THR A 308 11.91 -22.16 14.44
N LEU A 309 11.29 -21.43 13.52
CA LEU A 309 11.96 -20.86 12.34
C LEU A 309 13.09 -19.90 12.74
N LYS A 310 12.88 -19.07 13.77
CA LYS A 310 13.89 -18.18 14.32
C LYS A 310 15.07 -18.96 14.88
N LYS A 311 14.82 -20.02 15.69
CA LYS A 311 15.89 -20.89 16.23
C LYS A 311 16.66 -21.63 15.14
N GLU A 312 15.98 -22.16 14.14
CA GLU A 312 16.62 -22.80 12.99
C GLU A 312 17.47 -21.81 12.19
N TYR A 313 16.93 -20.61 11.97
CA TYR A 313 17.65 -19.54 11.28
C TYR A 313 18.87 -19.10 12.07
N GLU A 314 18.75 -18.86 13.38
CA GLU A 314 19.86 -18.47 14.26
C GLU A 314 20.94 -19.57 14.32
N ALA A 315 20.56 -20.84 14.43
CA ALA A 315 21.49 -21.97 14.45
C ALA A 315 22.26 -22.09 13.15
N LYS A 316 21.57 -22.01 12.02
CA LYS A 316 22.19 -22.07 10.67
C LYS A 316 23.04 -20.83 10.38
N TYR A 317 22.62 -19.66 10.87
CA TYR A 317 23.35 -18.41 10.66
C TYR A 317 24.60 -18.31 11.53
N ALA A 318 24.57 -18.84 12.76
CA ALA A 318 25.75 -18.93 13.64
C ALA A 318 26.84 -19.85 13.06
N SER A 319 26.45 -20.88 12.31
CA SER A 319 27.38 -21.82 11.66
C SER A 319 27.94 -21.34 10.31
N LYS A 320 27.47 -20.21 9.78
CA LYS A 320 27.76 -19.70 8.42
C LYS A 320 27.36 -20.70 7.30
N GLU A 321 26.43 -21.59 7.57
CA GLU A 321 26.06 -22.70 6.69
C GLU A 321 24.75 -22.46 5.92
N ILE A 322 24.15 -21.26 5.94
CA ILE A 322 23.03 -20.97 5.06
C ILE A 322 23.57 -20.77 3.65
N THR A 323 23.38 -21.78 2.85
CA THR A 323 23.75 -21.75 1.43
C THR A 323 22.54 -21.30 0.59
N GLU A 324 22.80 -20.87 -0.65
CA GLU A 324 21.76 -20.61 -1.66
C GLU A 324 20.86 -21.84 -1.85
N SER A 325 21.40 -23.04 -1.62
CA SER A 325 20.69 -24.33 -1.62
C SER A 325 19.68 -24.46 -0.49
N ASP A 326 19.98 -23.95 0.72
CA ASP A 326 19.06 -24.02 1.87
C ASP A 326 17.89 -23.06 1.71
N PHE A 327 18.14 -21.89 1.13
CA PHE A 327 17.09 -20.95 0.77
C PHE A 327 16.18 -21.53 -0.31
N ALA A 328 16.76 -22.19 -1.34
CA ALA A 328 16.02 -22.86 -2.39
C ALA A 328 15.20 -24.05 -1.83
N ALA A 329 15.77 -24.83 -0.90
CA ALA A 329 15.07 -25.94 -0.25
C ALA A 329 13.88 -25.46 0.59
N LYS A 330 14.05 -24.38 1.38
CA LYS A 330 12.95 -23.82 2.18
C LYS A 330 11.87 -23.18 1.31
N LYS A 331 12.27 -22.51 0.24
CA LYS A 331 11.35 -22.01 -0.78
C LYS A 331 10.55 -23.15 -1.40
N ALA A 332 11.20 -24.26 -1.75
CA ALA A 332 10.56 -25.44 -2.33
C ALA A 332 9.59 -26.10 -1.33
N GLU A 333 9.93 -26.14 -0.02
CA GLU A 333 9.06 -26.65 1.03
C GLU A 333 7.79 -25.79 1.20
N LEU A 334 7.95 -24.46 1.23
CA LEU A 334 6.82 -23.52 1.26
C LEU A 334 5.98 -23.63 -0.01
N GLU A 335 6.62 -23.72 -1.15
CA GLU A 335 5.94 -23.93 -2.44
C GLU A 335 5.18 -25.26 -2.48
N ALA A 336 5.70 -26.33 -1.85
CA ALA A 336 5.02 -27.62 -1.72
C ALA A 336 3.84 -27.57 -0.74
N LYS A 337 3.99 -26.86 0.39
CA LYS A 337 2.91 -26.66 1.39
C LYS A 337 1.69 -25.95 0.78
N TYR A 338 1.95 -25.04 -0.15
CA TYR A 338 0.91 -24.26 -0.83
C TYR A 338 0.72 -24.65 -2.30
N ALA A 339 1.20 -25.86 -2.69
CA ALA A 339 1.17 -26.32 -4.09
C ALA A 339 -0.26 -26.47 -4.64
N ASP A 340 -1.22 -26.80 -3.77
CA ASP A 340 -2.62 -27.00 -4.14
C ASP A 340 -3.45 -25.71 -4.15
N GLN A 341 -2.84 -24.58 -3.75
CA GLN A 341 -3.53 -23.28 -3.82
C GLN A 341 -3.29 -22.64 -5.19
N PRO A 342 -4.32 -22.05 -5.82
CA PRO A 342 -4.16 -21.30 -7.05
C PRO A 342 -3.21 -20.13 -6.84
N LYS A 343 -2.06 -20.16 -7.52
CA LYS A 343 -1.07 -19.08 -7.41
C LYS A 343 -1.40 -17.99 -8.42
N PRO A 344 -1.41 -16.72 -7.99
CA PRO A 344 -1.53 -15.62 -8.93
C PRO A 344 -0.28 -15.59 -9.84
N GLU A 345 -0.52 -15.41 -11.13
CA GLU A 345 0.51 -15.22 -12.14
C GLU A 345 0.44 -13.79 -12.67
N MET A 346 1.59 -13.20 -12.97
CA MET A 346 1.67 -11.90 -13.63
C MET A 346 1.87 -12.11 -15.13
N ILE A 347 0.95 -11.63 -15.94
CA ILE A 347 1.02 -11.67 -17.40
C ILE A 347 1.31 -10.27 -17.91
N GLY A 348 2.30 -10.11 -18.79
CA GLY A 348 2.72 -8.82 -19.33
C GLY A 348 3.67 -8.04 -18.42
N GLU A 349 3.96 -6.81 -18.80
CA GLU A 349 4.95 -5.96 -18.13
C GLU A 349 4.45 -4.50 -18.00
N GLY A 350 4.93 -3.82 -16.98
CA GLY A 350 4.68 -2.39 -16.77
C GLY A 350 3.18 -2.07 -16.60
N TRP A 351 2.69 -1.09 -17.34
CA TRP A 351 1.32 -0.59 -17.26
C TRP A 351 0.26 -1.51 -17.90
N GLU A 352 0.68 -2.55 -18.61
CA GLU A 352 -0.19 -3.59 -19.19
C GLU A 352 -0.09 -4.92 -18.42
N SER A 353 0.44 -4.90 -17.20
CA SER A 353 0.47 -6.09 -16.36
C SER A 353 -0.94 -6.50 -15.92
N VAL A 354 -1.21 -7.80 -16.05
CA VAL A 354 -2.46 -8.43 -15.65
C VAL A 354 -2.16 -9.53 -14.65
N ILE A 355 -2.82 -9.48 -13.51
CA ILE A 355 -2.79 -10.56 -12.52
C ILE A 355 -3.80 -11.61 -12.98
N TYR A 356 -3.35 -12.83 -13.15
CA TYR A 356 -4.17 -14.00 -13.45
C TYR A 356 -4.30 -14.90 -12.23
N LEU A 357 -5.52 -15.30 -11.91
CA LEU A 357 -5.84 -16.31 -10.91
C LEU A 357 -6.61 -17.44 -11.62
N PRO A 358 -6.12 -18.70 -11.58
CA PRO A 358 -6.71 -19.82 -12.33
C PRO A 358 -8.07 -20.29 -11.79
N ALA A 359 -8.53 -19.74 -10.67
CA ALA A 359 -9.87 -19.94 -10.12
C ALA A 359 -10.19 -18.82 -9.10
N ILE A 360 -11.46 -18.56 -8.86
CA ILE A 360 -11.86 -17.75 -7.69
C ILE A 360 -11.41 -18.52 -6.44
N PRO A 361 -10.66 -17.88 -5.53
CA PRO A 361 -10.27 -18.54 -4.29
C PRO A 361 -11.49 -19.12 -3.58
N LYS A 362 -11.37 -20.34 -3.04
CA LYS A 362 -12.47 -21.04 -2.35
C LYS A 362 -12.96 -20.29 -1.11
N GLU A 363 -12.12 -19.40 -0.60
CA GLU A 363 -12.38 -18.52 0.53
C GLU A 363 -13.32 -17.35 0.16
N VAL A 364 -13.53 -17.08 -1.14
CA VAL A 364 -14.53 -16.09 -1.60
C VAL A 364 -15.89 -16.79 -1.67
N PRO A 365 -16.86 -16.45 -0.82
CA PRO A 365 -18.19 -17.05 -0.87
C PRO A 365 -18.84 -16.73 -2.21
N MET A 366 -19.30 -17.77 -2.93
CA MET A 366 -19.98 -17.59 -4.22
C MET A 366 -21.25 -16.76 -4.09
N GLU A 367 -21.93 -16.86 -2.93
CA GLU A 367 -23.11 -16.05 -2.59
C GLU A 367 -22.80 -14.55 -2.60
N MET A 368 -21.54 -14.17 -2.31
CA MET A 368 -21.11 -12.78 -2.40
C MET A 368 -21.14 -12.28 -3.84
N LEU A 369 -20.77 -13.11 -4.82
CA LEU A 369 -20.80 -12.77 -6.25
C LEU A 369 -22.21 -12.84 -6.84
N GLU A 370 -23.14 -13.55 -6.18
CA GLU A 370 -24.54 -13.69 -6.55
C GLU A 370 -25.46 -12.65 -5.85
N ASN A 371 -24.92 -11.92 -4.87
CA ASN A 371 -25.64 -10.85 -4.18
C ASN A 371 -26.05 -9.77 -5.19
N GLU A 372 -27.34 -9.33 -5.16
CA GLU A 372 -27.87 -8.33 -6.09
C GLU A 372 -27.02 -7.06 -6.17
N LEU A 373 -26.45 -6.60 -5.04
CA LEU A 373 -25.59 -5.41 -5.00
C LEU A 373 -24.26 -5.60 -5.75
N PHE A 374 -23.68 -6.82 -5.69
CA PHE A 374 -22.50 -7.15 -6.50
C PHE A 374 -22.86 -7.42 -7.96
N ALA A 375 -23.99 -8.06 -8.20
CA ALA A 375 -24.48 -8.31 -9.56
C ALA A 375 -24.67 -7.01 -10.34
N ASP A 376 -25.12 -5.93 -9.67
CA ASP A 376 -25.29 -4.61 -10.27
C ASP A 376 -23.95 -3.91 -10.60
N LEU A 377 -22.87 -4.30 -9.95
CA LEU A 377 -21.52 -3.80 -10.23
C LEU A 377 -20.82 -4.57 -11.36
N LEU A 378 -21.36 -5.73 -11.74
CA LEU A 378 -20.78 -6.60 -12.75
C LEU A 378 -21.47 -6.40 -14.10
N THR A 379 -20.72 -6.01 -15.10
CA THR A 379 -21.20 -5.90 -16.47
C THR A 379 -20.94 -7.20 -17.22
N GLN A 380 -21.98 -7.76 -17.87
CA GLN A 380 -21.83 -8.94 -18.72
C GLN A 380 -21.05 -8.56 -19.99
N VAL A 381 -20.01 -9.32 -20.28
CA VAL A 381 -19.18 -9.19 -21.49
C VAL A 381 -19.02 -10.55 -22.18
N PRO A 382 -18.59 -10.61 -23.45
CA PRO A 382 -18.25 -11.89 -24.06
C PRO A 382 -17.19 -12.65 -23.27
N GLY A 383 -17.53 -13.86 -22.80
CA GLY A 383 -16.65 -14.76 -22.06
C GLY A 383 -16.63 -14.57 -20.55
N GLY A 384 -17.53 -13.73 -19.98
CA GLY A 384 -17.60 -13.57 -18.52
C GLY A 384 -18.27 -12.29 -18.05
N LYS A 385 -17.95 -11.89 -16.83
CA LYS A 385 -18.43 -10.66 -16.19
C LYS A 385 -17.24 -9.77 -15.82
N VAL A 386 -17.39 -8.46 -15.95
CA VAL A 386 -16.36 -7.48 -15.60
C VAL A 386 -16.85 -6.57 -14.49
N PHE A 387 -16.04 -6.42 -13.45
CA PHE A 387 -16.09 -5.32 -12.51
C PHE A 387 -15.14 -4.23 -12.98
N SER A 388 -15.66 -3.01 -13.17
CA SER A 388 -14.91 -1.89 -13.74
C SER A 388 -14.81 -0.71 -12.78
N THR A 389 -13.63 -0.12 -12.73
CA THR A 389 -13.35 1.19 -12.16
C THR A 389 -12.53 2.00 -13.15
N PRO A 390 -12.45 3.32 -13.03
CA PRO A 390 -11.61 4.13 -13.93
C PRO A 390 -10.11 3.75 -13.92
N VAL A 391 -9.62 3.04 -12.90
CA VAL A 391 -8.19 2.73 -12.76
C VAL A 391 -7.87 1.23 -12.82
N ALA A 392 -8.87 0.36 -12.78
CA ALA A 392 -8.67 -1.08 -12.84
C ALA A 392 -9.93 -1.81 -13.30
N ASN A 393 -9.76 -2.87 -14.04
CA ASN A 393 -10.80 -3.81 -14.44
C ASN A 393 -10.49 -5.20 -13.89
N VAL A 394 -11.53 -5.95 -13.51
CA VAL A 394 -11.46 -7.35 -13.08
C VAL A 394 -12.43 -8.15 -13.94
N LEU A 395 -11.90 -9.04 -14.75
CA LEU A 395 -12.67 -9.99 -15.57
C LEU A 395 -12.77 -11.33 -14.85
N ILE A 396 -13.97 -11.78 -14.59
CA ILE A 396 -14.29 -13.12 -14.12
C ILE A 396 -14.85 -13.89 -15.32
N THR A 397 -14.11 -14.88 -15.81
CA THR A 397 -14.52 -15.67 -16.98
C THR A 397 -15.62 -16.66 -16.62
N ASP A 398 -16.36 -17.14 -17.64
CA ASP A 398 -17.38 -18.19 -17.47
C ASP A 398 -16.80 -19.51 -16.94
N THR A 399 -15.48 -19.69 -17.00
CA THR A 399 -14.76 -20.83 -16.44
C THR A 399 -14.27 -20.60 -15.00
N GLY A 400 -14.56 -19.42 -14.40
CA GLY A 400 -14.18 -19.05 -13.05
C GLY A 400 -12.75 -18.48 -12.90
N ASN A 401 -12.01 -18.32 -13.99
CA ASN A 401 -10.70 -17.66 -13.95
C ASN A 401 -10.85 -16.15 -13.74
N VAL A 402 -9.91 -15.54 -13.03
CA VAL A 402 -9.93 -14.11 -12.75
C VAL A 402 -8.71 -13.43 -13.36
N TYR A 403 -8.95 -12.34 -14.06
CA TYR A 403 -7.93 -11.46 -14.63
C TYR A 403 -8.15 -10.05 -14.13
N ALA A 404 -7.13 -9.43 -13.55
CA ALA A 404 -7.22 -8.08 -12.99
C ALA A 404 -6.04 -7.21 -13.43
N GLY A 405 -6.31 -5.97 -13.82
CA GLY A 405 -5.26 -5.04 -14.22
C GLY A 405 -5.76 -3.61 -14.43
N ALA A 406 -4.82 -2.67 -14.47
CA ALA A 406 -5.08 -1.28 -14.84
C ALA A 406 -5.15 -1.11 -16.37
N VAL A 407 -5.92 -1.98 -17.03
CA VAL A 407 -6.00 -2.12 -18.48
C VAL A 407 -7.45 -2.15 -18.96
N THR A 408 -7.64 -1.87 -20.27
CA THR A 408 -8.98 -1.90 -20.86
C THR A 408 -9.62 -3.29 -20.83
N ILE A 409 -10.94 -3.35 -20.88
CA ILE A 409 -11.70 -4.60 -20.88
C ILE A 409 -11.30 -5.48 -22.07
N GLU A 410 -11.15 -4.87 -23.26
CA GLU A 410 -10.76 -5.57 -24.48
C GLU A 410 -9.40 -6.26 -24.33
N PHE A 411 -8.45 -5.60 -23.66
CA PHE A 411 -7.14 -6.18 -23.40
C PHE A 411 -7.22 -7.35 -22.41
N LEU A 412 -8.03 -7.25 -21.32
CA LEU A 412 -8.28 -8.38 -20.42
C LEU A 412 -8.87 -9.58 -21.15
N GLN A 413 -9.87 -9.34 -22.03
CA GLN A 413 -10.48 -10.41 -22.83
C GLN A 413 -9.45 -11.04 -23.78
N GLN A 414 -8.59 -10.24 -24.41
CA GLN A 414 -7.53 -10.74 -25.26
C GLN A 414 -6.52 -11.61 -24.47
N VAL A 415 -6.14 -11.20 -23.27
CA VAL A 415 -5.26 -11.97 -22.38
C VAL A 415 -5.93 -13.28 -21.94
N ALA A 416 -7.22 -13.23 -21.60
CA ALA A 416 -7.98 -14.40 -21.16
C ALA A 416 -8.22 -15.46 -22.23
N THR A 417 -8.03 -15.13 -23.52
CA THR A 417 -8.19 -16.05 -24.67
C THR A 417 -6.86 -16.63 -25.17
N ARG A 418 -5.73 -16.24 -24.61
CA ARG A 418 -4.39 -16.77 -24.95
C ARG A 418 -4.10 -18.06 -24.19
#